data_1793ed9da1647a71c90e44cf87106c02
#
_entry.id   1793ed9da1647a71c90e44cf87106c02
#
_cell.length_a   1.000
_cell.length_b   1.000
_cell.length_c   1.000
_cell.angle_alpha   90.00
_cell.angle_beta   90.00
_cell.angle_gamma   90.00
#
_symmetry.space_group_name_H-M   'P 1'
#
loop_
_entity.id
_entity.type
_entity.pdbx_description
1 polymer ?
#
loop_
_entity_poly.entity_id
_entity_poly.type
_entity_poly.pdbx_seq_one_letter_code
_entity_poly.pdbx_strand_id
1 'polypeptide(L)'
;MNVRRLGPTLALLAVLSAAAPSTPAAGQSDPSRTRLAAPVKVKQGMANVPALSPLWLLPEEAAKYNVQVEQVIFQRFADERTALASGDLDIAAFGPQDIILGLGQGAKSMIGVAGVGSGNDCLLVRKGEDVRDWAGVAPKRIGIGAGSISWLKFAAAVQENGLDYGKLRIVNIMGGGGNYLKSLQGKEIDMAVVWHPFCAQGITEGWAQYPTITHNATKTVGGLIAVLALNRGFMDKQREAAQRLVSAYVDVVKIAQADPQRFAKIYAEKAGLPEAVAAEAIRYTRFDVTLSLASIKGIAKFLFDNGVIARDVAGEVEQYHTYEFLARATGRSAADLGQSK
;
A
#
# COMPACT_ATOMS: atom_id res chain seq x y z
N MET A 1 -65.75 65.06 36.26
CA MET A 1 -66.28 64.34 35.09
C MET A 1 -65.08 63.68 34.44
N ASN A 2 -64.77 62.40 34.76
CA ASN A 2 -63.66 61.66 34.17
C ASN A 2 -64.22 60.34 33.64
N VAL A 3 -64.17 60.21 32.31
CA VAL A 3 -64.62 59.06 31.60
C VAL A 3 -63.38 58.13 31.48
N ARG A 4 -63.43 56.94 32.11
CA ARG A 4 -62.44 55.88 31.93
C ARG A 4 -62.79 55.10 30.69
N ARG A 5 -61.83 55.01 29.73
CA ARG A 5 -61.92 54.13 28.59
C ARG A 5 -61.33 52.77 28.98
N LEU A 6 -62.07 51.69 28.79
CA LEU A 6 -61.63 50.29 28.85
C LEU A 6 -61.04 49.93 27.50
N GLY A 7 -59.80 49.46 27.51
CA GLY A 7 -59.13 48.85 26.33
C GLY A 7 -59.39 47.34 26.30
N PRO A 8 -59.43 46.71 25.10
CA PRO A 8 -59.66 45.28 24.98
C PRO A 8 -58.37 44.47 25.20
N THR A 9 -58.50 43.45 26.04
CA THR A 9 -57.44 42.45 26.31
C THR A 9 -57.37 41.47 25.14
N LEU A 10 -56.28 41.46 24.42
CA LEU A 10 -55.95 40.40 23.42
C LEU A 10 -55.48 39.16 24.14
N ALA A 11 -56.21 38.08 24.02
CA ALA A 11 -55.79 36.77 24.47
C ALA A 11 -54.83 36.10 23.38
N LEU A 12 -53.60 35.90 23.77
CA LEU A 12 -52.63 35.22 22.94
C LEU A 12 -52.81 33.70 23.11
N LEU A 13 -53.34 33.02 22.07
CA LEU A 13 -53.36 31.55 22.01
C LEU A 13 -51.97 31.06 21.63
N ALA A 14 -51.26 30.44 22.57
CA ALA A 14 -50.03 29.71 22.31
C ALA A 14 -50.37 28.36 21.69
N VAL A 15 -50.07 28.17 20.41
CA VAL A 15 -50.11 26.85 19.73
C VAL A 15 -48.85 26.11 20.11
N LEU A 16 -48.97 25.12 21.00
CA LEU A 16 -47.90 24.12 21.24
C LEU A 16 -47.85 23.17 20.03
N SER A 17 -46.86 23.37 19.13
CA SER A 17 -46.50 22.38 18.15
C SER A 17 -45.71 21.25 18.84
N ALA A 18 -46.38 20.12 19.06
CA ALA A 18 -45.71 18.88 19.48
C ALA A 18 -44.85 18.40 18.32
N ALA A 19 -43.52 18.55 18.45
CA ALA A 19 -42.56 17.90 17.56
C ALA A 19 -42.64 16.38 17.80
N ALA A 20 -43.14 15.65 16.82
CA ALA A 20 -43.06 14.18 16.80
C ALA A 20 -41.57 13.74 16.83
N PRO A 21 -41.21 12.73 17.62
CA PRO A 21 -39.86 12.21 17.60
C PRO A 21 -39.60 11.63 16.20
N SER A 22 -38.61 12.19 15.50
CA SER A 22 -38.09 11.62 14.25
C SER A 22 -37.51 10.24 14.55
N THR A 23 -38.21 9.21 14.11
CA THR A 23 -37.68 7.83 14.06
C THR A 23 -36.36 7.87 13.28
N PRO A 24 -35.23 7.33 13.81
CA PRO A 24 -34.03 7.23 13.03
C PRO A 24 -34.35 6.39 11.79
N ALA A 25 -34.06 6.94 10.60
CA ALA A 25 -34.20 6.23 9.35
C ALA A 25 -33.45 4.93 9.47
N ALA A 26 -34.12 3.80 9.24
CA ALA A 26 -33.50 2.48 9.14
C ALA A 26 -32.33 2.62 8.18
N GLY A 27 -31.11 2.36 8.66
CA GLY A 27 -29.88 2.59 7.91
C GLY A 27 -29.97 1.93 6.54
N GLN A 28 -29.93 2.75 5.49
CA GLN A 28 -29.77 2.25 4.13
C GLN A 28 -28.48 1.45 4.13
N SER A 29 -28.56 0.15 3.88
CA SER A 29 -27.40 -0.72 3.75
C SER A 29 -26.51 -0.13 2.67
N ASP A 30 -25.23 0.14 3.03
CA ASP A 30 -24.25 0.67 2.10
C ASP A 30 -24.17 -0.24 0.84
N PRO A 31 -24.52 0.26 -0.34
CA PRO A 31 -24.53 -0.54 -1.56
C PRO A 31 -23.19 -1.20 -1.87
N SER A 32 -22.06 -0.59 -1.42
CA SER A 32 -20.71 -1.15 -1.61
C SER A 32 -20.44 -2.39 -0.76
N ARG A 33 -21.34 -2.70 0.19
CA ARG A 33 -21.24 -3.80 1.17
C ARG A 33 -22.36 -4.80 1.08
N THR A 34 -23.28 -4.64 0.13
CA THR A 34 -24.38 -5.58 -0.09
C THR A 34 -23.84 -6.89 -0.68
N ARG A 35 -24.26 -8.05 -0.13
CA ARG A 35 -23.89 -9.37 -0.63
C ARG A 35 -24.36 -9.55 -2.08
N LEU A 36 -23.51 -10.09 -2.95
CA LEU A 36 -23.87 -10.42 -4.35
C LEU A 36 -24.89 -11.56 -4.39
N ALA A 37 -25.80 -11.51 -5.35
CA ALA A 37 -26.84 -12.53 -5.54
C ALA A 37 -26.25 -13.91 -5.92
N ALA A 38 -25.18 -13.92 -6.73
CA ALA A 38 -24.49 -15.13 -7.13
C ALA A 38 -23.00 -15.06 -6.70
N PRO A 39 -22.36 -16.21 -6.43
CA PRO A 39 -20.95 -16.22 -6.09
C PRO A 39 -20.08 -15.85 -7.30
N VAL A 40 -19.05 -15.03 -7.06
CA VAL A 40 -18.04 -14.68 -8.07
C VAL A 40 -16.69 -15.22 -7.61
N LYS A 41 -16.04 -15.99 -8.48
CA LYS A 41 -14.67 -16.49 -8.23
C LYS A 41 -13.66 -15.46 -8.68
N VAL A 42 -12.61 -15.29 -7.89
CA VAL A 42 -11.55 -14.28 -8.10
C VAL A 42 -10.19 -14.90 -7.78
N LYS A 43 -9.23 -14.72 -8.67
CA LYS A 43 -7.83 -15.07 -8.43
C LYS A 43 -7.05 -13.86 -7.97
N GLN A 44 -6.49 -13.95 -6.77
CA GLN A 44 -5.68 -12.90 -6.14
C GLN A 44 -4.21 -13.27 -6.12
N GLY A 45 -3.36 -12.43 -6.71
CA GLY A 45 -1.91 -12.50 -6.54
C GLY A 45 -1.44 -11.70 -5.34
N MET A 46 -0.43 -12.21 -4.64
CA MET A 46 0.29 -11.48 -3.59
C MET A 46 1.68 -12.06 -3.35
N ALA A 47 2.60 -11.22 -2.89
CA ALA A 47 3.87 -11.66 -2.35
C ALA A 47 3.82 -11.74 -0.81
N ASN A 48 4.69 -12.59 -0.25
CA ASN A 48 4.73 -12.81 1.20
C ASN A 48 5.61 -11.77 1.89
N VAL A 49 5.10 -10.53 2.02
CA VAL A 49 5.74 -9.42 2.72
C VAL A 49 4.81 -8.84 3.80
N PRO A 50 5.34 -8.22 4.89
CA PRO A 50 4.53 -7.81 6.05
C PRO A 50 3.39 -6.86 5.68
N ALA A 51 3.63 -5.88 4.80
CA ALA A 51 2.62 -4.90 4.42
C ALA A 51 1.42 -5.51 3.69
N LEU A 52 1.59 -6.69 3.06
CA LEU A 52 0.53 -7.45 2.41
C LEU A 52 -0.15 -8.46 3.36
N SER A 53 0.31 -8.59 4.61
CA SER A 53 -0.26 -9.56 5.55
C SER A 53 -1.77 -9.43 5.77
N PRO A 54 -2.43 -8.25 5.69
CA PRO A 54 -3.88 -8.16 5.75
C PRO A 54 -4.58 -8.96 4.64
N LEU A 55 -3.96 -9.08 3.47
CA LEU A 55 -4.54 -9.82 2.34
C LEU A 55 -4.73 -11.32 2.63
N TRP A 56 -4.03 -11.90 3.61
CA TRP A 56 -4.28 -13.28 4.03
C TRP A 56 -5.70 -13.51 4.56
N LEU A 57 -6.36 -12.46 5.08
CA LEU A 57 -7.76 -12.52 5.52
C LEU A 57 -8.75 -12.13 4.43
N LEU A 58 -8.29 -11.69 3.26
CA LEU A 58 -9.18 -11.25 2.19
C LEU A 58 -10.17 -12.34 1.72
N PRO A 59 -9.80 -13.64 1.61
CA PRO A 59 -10.75 -14.68 1.26
C PRO A 59 -11.92 -14.78 2.23
N GLU A 60 -11.65 -14.70 3.54
CA GLU A 60 -12.66 -14.77 4.59
C GLU A 60 -13.59 -13.54 4.56
N GLU A 61 -13.02 -12.35 4.46
CA GLU A 61 -13.80 -11.10 4.42
C GLU A 61 -14.61 -10.98 3.11
N ALA A 62 -14.04 -11.34 1.97
CA ALA A 62 -14.72 -11.31 0.68
C ALA A 62 -15.87 -12.33 0.58
N ALA A 63 -15.76 -13.47 1.26
CA ALA A 63 -16.82 -14.47 1.31
C ALA A 63 -18.13 -13.93 1.92
N LYS A 64 -18.06 -12.93 2.82
CA LYS A 64 -19.23 -12.24 3.38
C LYS A 64 -20.05 -11.55 2.28
N TYR A 65 -19.39 -11.13 1.22
CA TYR A 65 -19.97 -10.49 0.04
C TYR A 65 -20.30 -11.44 -1.12
N ASN A 66 -20.16 -12.76 -0.90
CA ASN A 66 -20.33 -13.80 -1.93
C ASN A 66 -19.24 -13.74 -3.03
N VAL A 67 -18.01 -13.32 -2.66
CA VAL A 67 -16.83 -13.35 -3.51
C VAL A 67 -15.88 -14.42 -2.98
N GLN A 68 -15.55 -15.40 -3.84
CA GLN A 68 -14.68 -16.53 -3.52
C GLN A 68 -13.27 -16.23 -4.04
N VAL A 69 -12.35 -15.94 -3.14
CA VAL A 69 -10.97 -15.57 -3.48
C VAL A 69 -10.06 -16.77 -3.37
N GLU A 70 -9.39 -17.11 -4.48
CA GLU A 70 -8.28 -18.05 -4.57
C GLU A 70 -6.96 -17.26 -4.54
N GLN A 71 -6.07 -17.56 -3.59
CA GLN A 71 -4.79 -16.87 -3.44
C GLN A 71 -3.66 -17.59 -4.15
N VAL A 72 -2.87 -16.84 -4.92
CA VAL A 72 -1.65 -17.29 -5.60
C VAL A 72 -0.46 -16.51 -5.03
N ILE A 73 0.51 -17.22 -4.46
CA ILE A 73 1.68 -16.59 -3.82
C ILE A 73 2.84 -16.52 -4.81
N PHE A 74 3.36 -15.31 -4.99
CA PHE A 74 4.50 -15.03 -5.86
C PHE A 74 5.74 -14.72 -5.04
N GLN A 75 6.90 -15.06 -5.59
CA GLN A 75 8.21 -14.73 -5.00
C GLN A 75 8.68 -13.31 -5.39
N ARG A 76 8.17 -12.79 -6.51
CA ARG A 76 8.55 -11.48 -7.05
C ARG A 76 7.34 -10.74 -7.58
N PHE A 77 7.27 -9.45 -7.33
CA PHE A 77 6.23 -8.57 -7.87
C PHE A 77 6.21 -8.52 -9.41
N ALA A 78 7.38 -8.69 -10.06
CA ALA A 78 7.43 -8.71 -11.52
C ALA A 78 6.65 -9.86 -12.15
N ASP A 79 6.65 -11.05 -11.51
CA ASP A 79 5.89 -12.21 -11.99
C ASP A 79 4.39 -12.00 -11.76
N GLU A 80 4.03 -11.45 -10.61
CA GLU A 80 2.67 -11.08 -10.25
C GLU A 80 2.10 -10.01 -11.20
N ARG A 81 2.89 -8.96 -11.53
CA ARG A 81 2.54 -7.97 -12.54
C ARG A 81 2.23 -8.62 -13.89
N THR A 82 3.07 -9.55 -14.34
CA THR A 82 2.87 -10.25 -15.61
C THR A 82 1.57 -11.04 -15.61
N ALA A 83 1.29 -11.77 -14.54
CA ALA A 83 0.06 -12.56 -14.40
C ALA A 83 -1.21 -11.66 -14.32
N LEU A 84 -1.15 -10.50 -13.67
CA LEU A 84 -2.26 -9.55 -13.69
C LEU A 84 -2.44 -8.91 -15.07
N ALA A 85 -1.34 -8.56 -15.73
CA ALA A 85 -1.40 -7.93 -17.06
C ALA A 85 -1.97 -8.87 -18.13
N SER A 86 -1.67 -10.18 -18.07
CA SER A 86 -2.22 -11.21 -18.98
C SER A 86 -3.69 -11.56 -18.69
N GLY A 87 -4.18 -11.30 -17.46
CA GLY A 87 -5.51 -11.70 -17.02
C GLY A 87 -5.55 -13.09 -16.36
N ASP A 88 -4.40 -13.67 -16.02
CA ASP A 88 -4.30 -14.89 -15.20
C ASP A 88 -4.69 -14.63 -13.74
N LEU A 89 -4.62 -13.36 -13.32
CA LEU A 89 -5.13 -12.84 -12.06
C LEU A 89 -6.19 -11.77 -12.31
N ASP A 90 -7.15 -11.67 -11.39
CA ASP A 90 -8.20 -10.65 -11.38
C ASP A 90 -7.79 -9.44 -10.54
N ILE A 91 -7.08 -9.70 -9.43
CA ILE A 91 -6.57 -8.71 -8.48
C ILE A 91 -5.18 -9.10 -8.01
N ALA A 92 -4.31 -8.11 -7.78
CA ALA A 92 -2.95 -8.34 -7.30
C ALA A 92 -2.45 -7.15 -6.45
N ALA A 93 -1.43 -7.39 -5.62
CA ALA A 93 -0.80 -6.34 -4.81
C ALA A 93 0.73 -6.36 -4.99
N PHE A 94 1.23 -5.44 -5.79
CA PHE A 94 2.65 -5.34 -6.17
C PHE A 94 3.17 -3.90 -6.06
N GLY A 95 4.46 -3.68 -6.30
CA GLY A 95 5.08 -2.37 -6.17
C GLY A 95 4.43 -1.30 -7.06
N PRO A 96 4.34 -0.03 -6.59
CA PRO A 96 3.70 1.03 -7.35
C PRO A 96 4.37 1.29 -8.70
N GLN A 97 5.68 1.01 -8.84
CA GLN A 97 6.41 1.10 -10.10
C GLN A 97 5.96 0.05 -11.13
N ASP A 98 5.32 -1.04 -10.71
CA ASP A 98 4.99 -2.15 -11.60
C ASP A 98 3.90 -1.77 -12.63
N ILE A 99 2.91 -0.94 -12.25
CA ILE A 99 1.95 -0.38 -13.23
C ILE A 99 2.69 0.50 -14.25
N ILE A 100 3.63 1.31 -13.78
CA ILE A 100 4.40 2.25 -14.62
C ILE A 100 5.32 1.49 -15.59
N LEU A 101 6.01 0.46 -15.10
CA LEU A 101 6.85 -0.40 -15.94
C LEU A 101 6.00 -1.12 -17.00
N GLY A 102 4.81 -1.60 -16.62
CA GLY A 102 3.86 -2.18 -17.55
C GLY A 102 3.41 -1.17 -18.61
N LEU A 103 3.06 0.05 -18.24
CA LEU A 103 2.70 1.13 -19.17
C LEU A 103 3.85 1.47 -20.14
N GLY A 104 5.08 1.53 -19.63
CA GLY A 104 6.27 1.72 -20.44
C GLY A 104 6.45 0.64 -21.52
N GLN A 105 5.96 -0.58 -21.25
CA GLN A 105 5.95 -1.74 -22.13
C GLN A 105 4.66 -1.88 -22.96
N GLY A 106 3.69 -0.94 -22.81
CA GLY A 106 2.43 -0.96 -23.53
C GLY A 106 1.30 -1.74 -22.88
N ALA A 107 1.48 -2.31 -21.68
CA ALA A 107 0.41 -2.99 -20.92
C ALA A 107 -0.56 -1.95 -20.32
N LYS A 108 -1.85 -2.06 -20.66
CA LYS A 108 -2.92 -1.12 -20.27
C LYS A 108 -4.03 -1.78 -19.43
N SER A 109 -3.82 -3.02 -19.03
CA SER A 109 -4.83 -3.83 -18.35
C SER A 109 -4.81 -3.75 -16.83
N MET A 110 -3.83 -3.07 -16.22
CA MET A 110 -3.70 -2.97 -14.76
C MET A 110 -4.23 -1.63 -14.27
N ILE A 111 -5.16 -1.66 -13.29
CA ILE A 111 -5.78 -0.46 -12.71
C ILE A 111 -5.53 -0.46 -11.19
N GLY A 112 -4.76 0.51 -10.70
CA GLY A 112 -4.56 0.73 -9.28
C GLY A 112 -5.83 1.25 -8.62
N VAL A 113 -6.24 0.61 -7.50
CA VAL A 113 -7.51 0.91 -6.81
C VAL A 113 -7.34 1.26 -5.34
N ALA A 114 -6.22 0.92 -4.71
CA ALA A 114 -5.89 1.30 -3.33
C ALA A 114 -4.38 1.23 -3.09
N GLY A 115 -3.91 1.96 -2.10
CA GLY A 115 -2.56 1.78 -1.56
C GLY A 115 -2.47 0.56 -0.65
N VAL A 116 -1.26 0.03 -0.48
CA VAL A 116 -0.96 -1.08 0.44
C VAL A 116 0.23 -0.71 1.32
N GLY A 117 -0.05 0.03 2.37
CA GLY A 117 0.87 0.30 3.46
C GLY A 117 2.21 0.97 3.10
N SER A 118 3.04 1.09 4.13
CA SER A 118 4.41 1.64 4.04
C SER A 118 5.32 1.01 5.10
N GLY A 119 6.62 1.30 5.06
CA GLY A 119 7.57 0.90 6.11
C GLY A 119 8.20 -0.48 5.95
N ASN A 120 8.09 -1.10 4.80
CA ASN A 120 8.60 -2.46 4.55
C ASN A 120 10.09 -2.52 4.20
N ASP A 121 10.66 -1.42 3.67
CA ASP A 121 12.05 -1.37 3.21
C ASP A 121 12.98 -0.96 4.35
N CYS A 122 14.22 -1.40 4.29
CA CYS A 122 15.25 -1.02 5.26
C CYS A 122 16.63 -0.90 4.63
N LEU A 123 17.49 -0.17 5.32
CA LEU A 123 18.92 -0.26 5.22
C LEU A 123 19.43 -1.13 6.38
N LEU A 124 20.35 -2.03 6.10
CA LEU A 124 20.92 -2.94 7.08
C LEU A 124 22.45 -2.91 7.01
N VAL A 125 23.09 -2.80 8.17
CA VAL A 125 24.54 -2.90 8.35
C VAL A 125 24.85 -3.98 9.37
N ARG A 126 26.10 -4.46 9.41
CA ARG A 126 26.53 -5.38 10.48
C ARG A 126 26.48 -4.67 11.85
N LYS A 127 26.22 -5.45 12.88
CA LYS A 127 26.21 -4.92 14.28
C LYS A 127 27.55 -4.28 14.62
N GLY A 128 27.48 -3.09 15.21
CA GLY A 128 28.66 -2.29 15.53
C GLY A 128 29.15 -1.36 14.42
N GLU A 129 28.57 -1.48 13.20
CA GLU A 129 28.80 -0.54 12.11
C GLU A 129 27.62 0.44 12.02
N ASP A 130 27.89 1.68 11.59
CA ASP A 130 26.83 2.68 11.39
C ASP A 130 27.10 3.48 10.10
N VAL A 131 26.03 4.04 9.56
CA VAL A 131 26.05 5.07 8.53
C VAL A 131 25.20 6.23 9.07
N ARG A 132 25.89 7.27 9.58
CA ARG A 132 25.25 8.34 10.34
C ARG A 132 24.60 9.40 9.47
N ASP A 133 25.13 9.57 8.29
CA ASP A 133 24.66 10.54 7.29
C ASP A 133 24.81 9.98 5.87
N TRP A 134 24.26 10.68 4.91
CA TRP A 134 24.29 10.23 3.51
C TRP A 134 25.70 10.28 2.90
N ALA A 135 26.61 11.15 3.37
CA ALA A 135 28.01 11.16 2.91
C ALA A 135 28.72 9.85 3.27
N GLY A 136 28.38 9.24 4.41
CA GLY A 136 28.86 7.94 4.84
C GLY A 136 28.44 6.76 3.94
N VAL A 137 27.53 6.96 3.01
CA VAL A 137 27.10 5.93 2.03
C VAL A 137 28.16 5.76 0.93
N ALA A 138 28.80 6.84 0.48
CA ALA A 138 29.67 6.85 -0.69
C ALA A 138 30.82 5.81 -0.65
N PRO A 139 31.52 5.57 0.48
CA PRO A 139 32.60 4.57 0.53
C PRO A 139 32.11 3.13 0.64
N LYS A 140 30.82 2.88 0.90
CA LYS A 140 30.27 1.55 1.17
C LYS A 140 30.05 0.75 -0.10
N ARG A 141 30.25 -0.56 -0.03
CA ARG A 141 29.75 -1.51 -1.03
C ARG A 141 28.29 -1.81 -0.69
N ILE A 142 27.38 -1.44 -1.58
CA ILE A 142 25.95 -1.42 -1.32
C ILE A 142 25.28 -2.54 -2.08
N GLY A 143 24.77 -3.54 -1.37
CA GLY A 143 23.97 -4.63 -1.96
C GLY A 143 22.54 -4.16 -2.22
N ILE A 144 22.10 -4.26 -3.48
CA ILE A 144 20.77 -3.80 -3.90
C ILE A 144 20.32 -4.58 -5.13
N GLY A 145 19.01 -4.81 -5.28
CA GLY A 145 18.41 -5.40 -6.48
C GLY A 145 17.85 -4.32 -7.40
N ALA A 146 18.48 -4.14 -8.56
CA ALA A 146 18.04 -3.15 -9.53
C ALA A 146 16.56 -3.36 -9.94
N GLY A 147 15.80 -2.26 -10.06
CA GLY A 147 14.39 -2.28 -10.45
C GLY A 147 13.39 -2.65 -9.34
N SER A 148 13.86 -2.99 -8.12
CA SER A 148 12.98 -3.21 -6.97
C SER A 148 12.45 -1.89 -6.41
N ILE A 149 11.37 -1.96 -5.60
CA ILE A 149 10.85 -0.78 -4.89
C ILE A 149 11.89 -0.24 -3.89
N SER A 150 12.66 -1.12 -3.23
CA SER A 150 13.73 -0.74 -2.31
C SER A 150 14.84 0.02 -3.05
N TRP A 151 15.21 -0.44 -4.27
CA TRP A 151 16.14 0.27 -5.15
C TRP A 151 15.61 1.66 -5.51
N LEU A 152 14.37 1.75 -5.95
CA LEU A 152 13.74 3.01 -6.35
C LEU A 152 13.81 4.05 -5.22
N LYS A 153 13.40 3.67 -4.02
CA LYS A 153 13.42 4.55 -2.84
C LYS A 153 14.84 4.94 -2.45
N PHE A 154 15.76 3.99 -2.48
CA PHE A 154 17.16 4.27 -2.15
C PHE A 154 17.80 5.22 -3.17
N ALA A 155 17.62 5.00 -4.46
CA ALA A 155 18.16 5.85 -5.52
C ALA A 155 17.57 7.28 -5.44
N ALA A 156 16.26 7.41 -5.16
CA ALA A 156 15.63 8.71 -4.94
C ALA A 156 16.21 9.41 -3.69
N ALA A 157 16.36 8.69 -2.59
CA ALA A 157 16.95 9.24 -1.37
C ALA A 157 18.42 9.70 -1.56
N VAL A 158 19.20 8.95 -2.32
CA VAL A 158 20.58 9.31 -2.71
C VAL A 158 20.58 10.65 -3.45
N GLN A 159 19.73 10.81 -4.47
CA GLN A 159 19.63 12.05 -5.25
C GLN A 159 19.12 13.23 -4.40
N GLU A 160 18.10 13.02 -3.55
CA GLU A 160 17.55 14.05 -2.65
C GLU A 160 18.57 14.55 -1.62
N ASN A 161 19.57 13.73 -1.30
CA ASN A 161 20.66 14.09 -0.40
C ASN A 161 21.95 14.54 -1.15
N GLY A 162 21.83 14.89 -2.43
CA GLY A 162 22.90 15.49 -3.22
C GLY A 162 24.01 14.53 -3.65
N LEU A 163 23.76 13.21 -3.57
CA LEU A 163 24.71 12.19 -4.05
C LEU A 163 24.36 11.75 -5.46
N ASP A 164 25.38 11.35 -6.19
CA ASP A 164 25.26 10.75 -7.52
C ASP A 164 25.23 9.24 -7.39
N TYR A 165 24.06 8.63 -7.69
CA TYR A 165 23.88 7.17 -7.62
C TYR A 165 24.91 6.42 -8.50
N GLY A 166 25.25 6.97 -9.67
CA GLY A 166 26.22 6.37 -10.60
C GLY A 166 27.64 6.30 -10.07
N LYS A 167 27.95 7.07 -9.02
CA LYS A 167 29.29 7.04 -8.37
C LYS A 167 29.34 6.13 -7.14
N LEU A 168 28.21 5.52 -6.75
CA LEU A 168 28.19 4.59 -5.62
C LEU A 168 28.72 3.21 -6.02
N ARG A 169 29.26 2.50 -5.02
CA ARG A 169 29.79 1.14 -5.20
C ARG A 169 28.65 0.13 -5.07
N ILE A 170 27.83 0.02 -6.13
CA ILE A 170 26.65 -0.85 -6.16
C ILE A 170 27.07 -2.29 -6.48
N VAL A 171 26.61 -3.22 -5.65
CA VAL A 171 26.67 -4.67 -5.86
C VAL A 171 25.25 -5.15 -6.13
N ASN A 172 24.97 -5.55 -7.38
CA ASN A 172 23.65 -6.03 -7.73
C ASN A 172 23.41 -7.43 -7.15
N ILE A 173 22.49 -7.55 -6.19
CA ILE A 173 22.14 -8.83 -5.57
C ILE A 173 20.90 -9.39 -6.27
N MET A 174 21.08 -10.57 -6.88
CA MET A 174 19.99 -11.30 -7.52
C MET A 174 19.33 -12.30 -6.55
N GLY A 175 18.05 -12.58 -6.80
CA GLY A 175 17.28 -13.54 -6.03
C GLY A 175 16.60 -12.95 -4.78
N GLY A 176 16.32 -13.80 -3.79
CA GLY A 176 15.58 -13.40 -2.59
C GLY A 176 16.46 -12.72 -1.54
N GLY A 177 15.80 -12.08 -0.56
CA GLY A 177 16.46 -11.28 0.49
C GLY A 177 17.50 -12.04 1.33
N GLY A 178 17.41 -13.37 1.42
CA GLY A 178 18.43 -14.21 2.07
C GLY A 178 19.83 -14.07 1.45
N ASN A 179 19.94 -13.75 0.16
CA ASN A 179 21.23 -13.52 -0.50
C ASN A 179 21.89 -12.22 0.00
N TYR A 180 21.09 -11.18 0.28
CA TYR A 180 21.57 -9.93 0.87
C TYR A 180 22.16 -10.16 2.26
N LEU A 181 21.47 -10.99 3.06
CA LEU A 181 21.94 -11.34 4.40
C LEU A 181 23.25 -12.10 4.34
N LYS A 182 23.36 -13.10 3.46
CA LYS A 182 24.60 -13.87 3.26
C LYS A 182 25.76 -12.97 2.83
N SER A 183 25.54 -12.10 1.82
CA SER A 183 26.58 -11.19 1.34
C SER A 183 27.00 -10.16 2.40
N LEU A 184 26.07 -9.69 3.24
CA LEU A 184 26.37 -8.78 4.34
C LEU A 184 27.16 -9.47 5.46
N GLN A 185 26.78 -10.69 5.86
CA GLN A 185 27.51 -11.52 6.82
C GLN A 185 28.90 -11.92 6.31
N GLY A 186 28.98 -12.29 5.03
CA GLY A 186 30.24 -12.67 4.36
C GLY A 186 31.18 -11.49 4.06
N LYS A 187 30.77 -10.26 4.43
CA LYS A 187 31.54 -9.01 4.17
C LYS A 187 31.79 -8.74 2.68
N GLU A 188 30.98 -9.29 1.79
CA GLU A 188 30.99 -8.97 0.36
C GLU A 188 30.43 -7.57 0.11
N ILE A 189 29.44 -7.18 0.92
CA ILE A 189 28.84 -5.84 0.98
C ILE A 189 28.97 -5.26 2.38
N ASP A 190 28.90 -3.94 2.47
CA ASP A 190 28.98 -3.19 3.75
C ASP A 190 27.62 -2.71 4.22
N MET A 191 26.68 -2.53 3.29
CA MET A 191 25.31 -2.15 3.54
C MET A 191 24.37 -2.88 2.59
N ALA A 192 23.22 -3.34 3.08
CA ALA A 192 22.17 -3.93 2.27
C ALA A 192 20.96 -3.00 2.20
N VAL A 193 20.45 -2.80 0.99
CA VAL A 193 19.16 -2.14 0.73
C VAL A 193 18.16 -3.27 0.46
N VAL A 194 17.41 -3.63 1.48
CA VAL A 194 16.60 -4.86 1.50
C VAL A 194 15.24 -4.56 2.12
N TRP A 195 14.43 -5.55 2.36
CA TRP A 195 13.07 -5.43 2.88
C TRP A 195 12.79 -6.42 4.01
N HIS A 196 11.74 -6.18 4.79
CA HIS A 196 11.25 -7.15 5.75
C HIS A 196 10.60 -8.37 5.05
N PRO A 197 10.78 -9.58 5.57
CA PRO A 197 11.26 -9.90 6.94
C PRO A 197 12.80 -10.01 7.07
N PHE A 198 13.57 -9.87 6.00
CA PHE A 198 15.02 -10.11 6.03
C PHE A 198 15.75 -9.13 6.95
N CYS A 199 15.29 -7.87 7.01
CA CYS A 199 15.82 -6.90 7.97
C CYS A 199 15.60 -7.40 9.41
N ALA A 200 14.36 -7.77 9.72
CA ALA A 200 13.99 -8.27 11.04
C ALA A 200 14.81 -9.51 11.41
N GLN A 201 15.07 -10.40 10.45
CA GLN A 201 15.86 -11.60 10.67
C GLN A 201 17.27 -11.22 11.15
N GLY A 202 18.02 -10.40 10.42
CA GLY A 202 19.36 -9.99 10.82
C GLY A 202 19.41 -9.28 12.17
N ILE A 203 18.37 -8.50 12.49
CA ILE A 203 18.23 -7.79 13.78
C ILE A 203 17.96 -8.78 14.92
N THR A 204 16.99 -9.69 14.78
CA THR A 204 16.61 -10.63 15.81
C THR A 204 17.67 -11.71 16.07
N GLU A 205 18.43 -12.07 15.04
CA GLU A 205 19.62 -12.94 15.14
C GLU A 205 20.82 -12.21 15.80
N GLY A 206 20.75 -10.89 15.97
CA GLY A 206 21.70 -10.10 16.76
C GLY A 206 23.01 -9.75 16.07
N TRP A 207 23.16 -10.01 14.76
CA TRP A 207 24.39 -9.72 13.98
C TRP A 207 24.29 -8.47 13.08
N ALA A 208 23.09 -7.95 12.88
CA ALA A 208 22.85 -6.75 12.08
C ALA A 208 22.16 -5.65 12.90
N GLN A 209 22.15 -4.45 12.36
CA GLN A 209 21.45 -3.29 12.91
C GLN A 209 21.00 -2.34 11.78
N TYR A 210 19.98 -1.51 12.08
CA TYR A 210 19.62 -0.40 11.20
C TYR A 210 20.67 0.70 11.36
N PRO A 211 21.13 1.32 10.26
CA PRO A 211 21.94 2.54 10.36
C PRO A 211 21.08 3.73 10.81
N THR A 212 21.73 4.83 11.14
CA THR A 212 21.05 6.07 11.54
C THR A 212 20.22 6.66 10.40
N ILE A 213 20.69 6.55 9.15
CA ILE A 213 19.96 7.03 7.96
C ILE A 213 18.81 6.09 7.59
N THR A 214 17.79 6.64 6.92
CA THR A 214 16.65 5.88 6.36
C THR A 214 16.29 6.36 4.96
N HIS A 215 15.67 5.49 4.16
CA HIS A 215 15.18 5.79 2.80
C HIS A 215 13.69 5.47 2.63
N ASN A 216 12.97 5.21 3.73
CA ASN A 216 11.59 4.70 3.68
C ASN A 216 10.55 5.70 3.16
N ALA A 217 10.83 7.00 3.18
CA ALA A 217 9.97 8.02 2.62
C ALA A 217 10.82 9.11 1.98
N THR A 218 10.67 9.29 0.69
CA THR A 218 11.30 10.35 -0.09
C THR A 218 10.25 11.32 -0.60
N LYS A 219 10.65 12.55 -0.90
CA LYS A 219 9.75 13.56 -1.48
C LYS A 219 9.33 13.17 -2.90
N THR A 220 10.26 12.55 -3.64
CA THR A 220 10.08 12.20 -5.06
C THR A 220 9.16 11.01 -5.25
N VAL A 221 9.39 9.91 -4.50
CA VAL A 221 8.68 8.64 -4.75
C VAL A 221 7.78 8.21 -3.59
N GLY A 222 7.82 8.92 -2.46
CA GLY A 222 7.00 8.64 -1.29
C GLY A 222 7.39 7.34 -0.57
N GLY A 223 6.49 6.89 0.31
CA GLY A 223 6.71 5.72 1.18
C GLY A 223 5.86 4.49 0.85
N LEU A 224 5.02 4.54 -0.19
CA LEU A 224 4.11 3.44 -0.55
C LEU A 224 4.89 2.17 -0.88
N ILE A 225 4.45 1.03 -0.35
CA ILE A 225 5.08 -0.28 -0.59
C ILE A 225 4.48 -0.97 -1.79
N ALA A 226 3.15 -1.02 -1.84
CA ALA A 226 2.46 -1.68 -2.93
C ALA A 226 1.17 -0.92 -3.29
N VAL A 227 0.64 -1.26 -4.44
CA VAL A 227 -0.67 -0.86 -4.94
C VAL A 227 -1.50 -2.12 -5.10
N LEU A 228 -2.72 -2.11 -4.59
CA LEU A 228 -3.74 -3.08 -4.95
C LEU A 228 -4.26 -2.70 -6.33
N ALA A 229 -4.15 -3.61 -7.29
CA ALA A 229 -4.55 -3.39 -8.67
C ALA A 229 -5.52 -4.45 -9.15
N LEU A 230 -6.47 -4.06 -9.98
CA LEU A 230 -7.41 -4.94 -10.69
C LEU A 230 -6.98 -5.13 -12.14
N ASN A 231 -7.24 -6.32 -12.69
CA ASN A 231 -7.26 -6.47 -14.14
C ASN A 231 -8.45 -5.70 -14.71
N ARG A 232 -8.23 -4.87 -15.72
CA ARG A 232 -9.28 -4.03 -16.35
C ARG A 232 -10.44 -4.87 -16.87
N GLY A 233 -10.14 -6.00 -17.54
CA GLY A 233 -11.17 -6.87 -18.07
C GLY A 233 -12.07 -7.47 -16.99
N PHE A 234 -11.51 -7.84 -15.83
CA PHE A 234 -12.29 -8.25 -14.67
C PHE A 234 -13.10 -7.07 -14.12
N MET A 235 -12.45 -5.92 -13.89
CA MET A 235 -13.10 -4.73 -13.36
C MET A 235 -14.31 -4.30 -14.19
N ASP A 236 -14.19 -4.30 -15.52
CA ASP A 236 -15.26 -3.87 -16.42
C ASP A 236 -16.42 -4.89 -16.49
N LYS A 237 -16.11 -6.19 -16.48
CA LYS A 237 -17.11 -7.26 -16.54
C LYS A 237 -17.79 -7.56 -15.20
N GLN A 238 -17.07 -7.36 -14.08
CA GLN A 238 -17.48 -7.77 -12.74
C GLN A 238 -17.40 -6.59 -11.75
N ARG A 239 -17.87 -5.41 -12.16
CA ARG A 239 -17.74 -4.16 -11.42
C ARG A 239 -18.25 -4.24 -9.99
N GLU A 240 -19.37 -4.94 -9.77
CA GLU A 240 -19.94 -5.16 -8.45
C GLU A 240 -19.01 -6.02 -7.57
N ALA A 241 -18.43 -7.10 -8.13
CA ALA A 241 -17.46 -7.93 -7.41
C ALA A 241 -16.18 -7.17 -7.11
N ALA A 242 -15.69 -6.35 -8.04
CA ALA A 242 -14.55 -5.46 -7.82
C ALA A 242 -14.80 -4.50 -6.65
N GLN A 243 -15.99 -3.90 -6.55
CA GLN A 243 -16.37 -3.06 -5.41
C GLN A 243 -16.32 -3.85 -4.09
N ARG A 244 -16.89 -5.07 -4.05
CA ARG A 244 -16.91 -5.91 -2.84
C ARG A 244 -15.49 -6.33 -2.43
N LEU A 245 -14.62 -6.62 -3.38
CA LEU A 245 -13.20 -6.91 -3.10
C LEU A 245 -12.49 -5.72 -2.45
N VAL A 246 -12.67 -4.51 -2.99
CA VAL A 246 -12.07 -3.31 -2.40
C VAL A 246 -12.67 -3.01 -1.03
N SER A 247 -13.98 -3.23 -0.84
CA SER A 247 -14.63 -3.09 0.47
C SER A 247 -14.07 -4.10 1.48
N ALA A 248 -13.93 -5.38 1.10
CA ALA A 248 -13.32 -6.41 1.94
C ALA A 248 -11.85 -6.07 2.27
N TYR A 249 -11.10 -5.54 1.30
CA TYR A 249 -9.73 -5.07 1.52
C TYR A 249 -9.67 -3.94 2.56
N VAL A 250 -10.55 -2.95 2.47
CA VAL A 250 -10.65 -1.88 3.48
C VAL A 250 -10.93 -2.46 4.86
N ASP A 251 -11.78 -3.48 4.96
CA ASP A 251 -12.12 -4.12 6.24
C ASP A 251 -10.93 -4.87 6.83
N VAL A 252 -10.19 -5.66 6.04
CA VAL A 252 -8.99 -6.34 6.56
C VAL A 252 -7.89 -5.37 6.98
N VAL A 253 -7.75 -4.23 6.28
CA VAL A 253 -6.81 -3.17 6.68
C VAL A 253 -7.23 -2.52 8.00
N LYS A 254 -8.52 -2.25 8.22
CA LYS A 254 -9.03 -1.75 9.51
C LYS A 254 -8.77 -2.74 10.66
N ILE A 255 -8.94 -4.04 10.41
CA ILE A 255 -8.62 -5.08 11.40
C ILE A 255 -7.12 -5.04 11.73
N ALA A 256 -6.26 -4.91 10.71
CA ALA A 256 -4.81 -4.83 10.89
C ALA A 256 -4.36 -3.58 11.65
N GLN A 257 -5.00 -2.44 11.40
CA GLN A 257 -4.76 -1.20 12.13
C GLN A 257 -5.16 -1.29 13.60
N ALA A 258 -6.26 -1.99 13.89
CA ALA A 258 -6.77 -2.15 15.25
C ALA A 258 -5.92 -3.14 16.09
N ASP A 259 -5.37 -4.18 15.46
CA ASP A 259 -4.57 -5.21 16.14
C ASP A 259 -3.37 -5.67 15.28
N PRO A 260 -2.30 -4.85 15.20
CA PRO A 260 -1.09 -5.22 14.46
C PRO A 260 -0.41 -6.49 14.99
N GLN A 261 -0.56 -6.81 16.29
CA GLN A 261 0.05 -8.00 16.89
C GLN A 261 -0.61 -9.29 16.40
N ARG A 262 -1.92 -9.28 16.19
CA ARG A 262 -2.63 -10.39 15.53
C ARG A 262 -2.03 -10.65 14.14
N PHE A 263 -1.73 -9.60 13.39
CA PHE A 263 -1.14 -9.74 12.06
C PHE A 263 0.32 -10.20 12.09
N ALA A 264 1.08 -9.90 13.14
CA ALA A 264 2.40 -10.48 13.34
C ALA A 264 2.32 -12.01 13.46
N LYS A 265 1.34 -12.55 14.21
CA LYS A 265 1.14 -13.99 14.32
C LYS A 265 0.69 -14.64 13.02
N ILE A 266 -0.30 -14.05 12.33
CA ILE A 266 -0.75 -14.51 11.02
C ILE A 266 0.43 -14.52 10.02
N TYR A 267 1.22 -13.45 10.02
CA TYR A 267 2.38 -13.34 9.15
C TYR A 267 3.44 -14.40 9.48
N ALA A 268 3.73 -14.63 10.77
CA ALA A 268 4.65 -15.70 11.21
C ALA A 268 4.21 -17.07 10.70
N GLU A 269 2.93 -17.42 10.88
CA GLU A 269 2.35 -18.69 10.44
C GLU A 269 2.43 -18.84 8.90
N LYS A 270 1.93 -17.85 8.17
CA LYS A 270 1.82 -17.89 6.70
C LYS A 270 3.17 -17.80 5.98
N ALA A 271 4.13 -17.09 6.57
CA ALA A 271 5.48 -16.95 6.05
C ALA A 271 6.44 -18.04 6.52
N GLY A 272 6.04 -18.89 7.50
CA GLY A 272 6.92 -19.87 8.11
C GLY A 272 8.08 -19.24 8.88
N LEU A 273 7.83 -18.11 9.57
CA LEU A 273 8.85 -17.32 10.27
C LEU A 273 8.77 -17.52 11.79
N PRO A 274 9.90 -17.37 12.50
CA PRO A 274 9.85 -17.20 13.95
C PRO A 274 8.99 -15.99 14.34
N GLU A 275 8.19 -16.10 15.40
CA GLU A 275 7.30 -15.01 15.85
C GLU A 275 8.05 -13.71 16.14
N ALA A 276 9.27 -13.77 16.69
CA ALA A 276 10.08 -12.61 16.96
C ALA A 276 10.46 -11.85 15.67
N VAL A 277 10.77 -12.58 14.58
CA VAL A 277 11.07 -11.99 13.27
C VAL A 277 9.83 -11.32 12.67
N ALA A 278 8.68 -11.99 12.74
CA ALA A 278 7.43 -11.45 12.23
C ALA A 278 6.98 -10.21 13.03
N ALA A 279 7.10 -10.24 14.36
CA ALA A 279 6.77 -9.12 15.24
C ALA A 279 7.66 -7.90 14.95
N GLU A 280 8.97 -8.11 14.79
CA GLU A 280 9.90 -7.03 14.41
C GLU A 280 9.56 -6.46 13.03
N ALA A 281 9.23 -7.31 12.05
CA ALA A 281 8.85 -6.88 10.71
C ALA A 281 7.56 -6.04 10.71
N ILE A 282 6.53 -6.48 11.44
CA ILE A 282 5.24 -5.76 11.54
C ILE A 282 5.39 -4.44 12.28
N ARG A 283 6.29 -4.32 13.23
CA ARG A 283 6.56 -3.07 13.97
C ARG A 283 6.90 -1.88 13.06
N TYR A 284 7.54 -2.14 11.93
CA TYR A 284 7.87 -1.12 10.93
C TYR A 284 6.81 -0.95 9.84
N THR A 285 5.79 -1.82 9.83
CA THR A 285 4.73 -1.78 8.83
C THR A 285 3.62 -0.81 9.26
N ARG A 286 3.21 0.05 8.35
CA ARG A 286 2.03 0.91 8.51
C ARG A 286 0.97 0.44 7.54
N PHE A 287 -0.13 -0.06 8.07
CA PHE A 287 -1.28 -0.47 7.27
C PHE A 287 -2.11 0.76 6.89
N ASP A 288 -2.24 1.03 5.60
CA ASP A 288 -3.00 2.17 5.07
C ASP A 288 -3.49 1.83 3.65
N VAL A 289 -4.62 2.39 3.28
CA VAL A 289 -5.25 2.22 1.96
C VAL A 289 -5.04 3.42 1.03
N THR A 290 -4.43 4.49 1.53
CA THR A 290 -4.22 5.72 0.77
C THR A 290 -3.29 5.47 -0.43
N LEU A 291 -3.72 5.92 -1.60
CA LEU A 291 -3.00 5.78 -2.87
C LEU A 291 -2.58 7.17 -3.37
N SER A 292 -1.35 7.57 -3.07
CA SER A 292 -0.84 8.89 -3.46
C SER A 292 -0.55 8.97 -4.96
N LEU A 293 -1.40 9.66 -5.71
CA LEU A 293 -1.19 9.89 -7.14
C LEU A 293 0.05 10.75 -7.40
N ALA A 294 0.35 11.69 -6.50
CA ALA A 294 1.57 12.49 -6.59
C ALA A 294 2.82 11.61 -6.50
N SER A 295 2.85 10.64 -5.57
CA SER A 295 3.95 9.66 -5.49
C SER A 295 4.04 8.81 -6.76
N ILE A 296 2.92 8.35 -7.31
CA ILE A 296 2.89 7.57 -8.56
C ILE A 296 3.46 8.38 -9.73
N LYS A 297 3.05 9.65 -9.89
CA LYS A 297 3.60 10.56 -10.90
C LYS A 297 5.11 10.80 -10.70
N GLY A 298 5.53 10.98 -9.43
CA GLY A 298 6.95 11.10 -9.07
C GLY A 298 7.76 9.86 -9.44
N ILE A 299 7.23 8.66 -9.18
CA ILE A 299 7.87 7.40 -9.58
C ILE A 299 7.99 7.32 -11.11
N ALA A 300 6.93 7.65 -11.86
CA ALA A 300 6.96 7.61 -13.32
C ALA A 300 8.05 8.53 -13.88
N LYS A 301 8.10 9.77 -13.38
CA LYS A 301 9.12 10.73 -13.78
C LYS A 301 10.53 10.25 -13.41
N PHE A 302 10.72 9.74 -12.19
CA PHE A 302 12.01 9.22 -11.73
C PHE A 302 12.50 8.08 -12.62
N LEU A 303 11.63 7.13 -12.98
CA LEU A 303 11.99 6.00 -13.85
C LEU A 303 12.35 6.46 -15.25
N PHE A 304 11.67 7.47 -15.79
CA PHE A 304 12.01 8.06 -17.08
C PHE A 304 13.33 8.82 -17.05
N ASP A 305 13.50 9.72 -16.09
CA ASP A 305 14.71 10.56 -15.95
C ASP A 305 15.99 9.72 -15.74
N ASN A 306 15.84 8.52 -15.15
CA ASN A 306 16.95 7.58 -14.93
C ASN A 306 17.05 6.50 -16.02
N GLY A 307 16.33 6.65 -17.15
CA GLY A 307 16.44 5.76 -18.31
C GLY A 307 15.90 4.33 -18.10
N VAL A 308 15.10 4.09 -17.05
CA VAL A 308 14.52 2.77 -16.76
C VAL A 308 13.34 2.47 -17.69
N ILE A 309 12.60 3.50 -18.07
CA ILE A 309 11.56 3.43 -19.09
C ILE A 309 11.91 4.40 -20.23
N ALA A 310 11.67 3.96 -21.47
CA ALA A 310 12.02 4.72 -22.67
C ALA A 310 11.05 5.89 -22.96
N ARG A 311 9.87 5.90 -22.33
CA ARG A 311 8.81 6.89 -22.57
C ARG A 311 8.33 7.47 -21.23
N ASP A 312 8.20 8.80 -21.18
CA ASP A 312 7.56 9.45 -20.03
C ASP A 312 6.06 9.14 -20.02
N VAL A 313 5.62 8.48 -18.97
CA VAL A 313 4.20 8.12 -18.75
C VAL A 313 3.57 8.89 -17.60
N ALA A 314 4.26 9.86 -16.99
CA ALA A 314 3.78 10.58 -15.81
C ALA A 314 2.43 11.29 -16.04
N GLY A 315 2.20 11.78 -17.26
CA GLY A 315 0.91 12.39 -17.67
C GLY A 315 -0.22 11.39 -17.89
N GLU A 316 0.10 10.09 -18.03
CA GLU A 316 -0.89 9.04 -18.33
C GLU A 316 -1.28 8.22 -17.09
N VAL A 317 -0.44 8.18 -16.05
CA VAL A 317 -0.65 7.26 -14.91
C VAL A 317 -1.99 7.44 -14.21
N GLU A 318 -2.56 8.64 -14.23
CA GLU A 318 -3.87 8.92 -13.61
C GLU A 318 -4.99 8.09 -14.25
N GLN A 319 -4.93 7.79 -15.55
CA GLN A 319 -5.91 6.97 -16.28
C GLN A 319 -5.87 5.49 -15.88
N TYR A 320 -4.82 5.07 -15.17
CA TYR A 320 -4.59 3.71 -14.69
C TYR A 320 -4.71 3.58 -13.17
N HIS A 321 -5.32 4.60 -12.54
CA HIS A 321 -5.64 4.62 -11.12
C HIS A 321 -7.06 5.15 -10.93
N THR A 322 -7.88 4.47 -10.14
CA THR A 322 -9.23 4.93 -9.81
C THR A 322 -9.46 4.90 -8.32
N TYR A 323 -10.08 5.95 -7.82
CA TYR A 323 -10.43 6.11 -6.41
C TYR A 323 -11.90 5.75 -6.11
N GLU A 324 -12.69 5.46 -7.15
CA GLU A 324 -14.13 5.27 -7.03
C GLU A 324 -14.50 4.15 -6.04
N PHE A 325 -13.90 2.97 -6.20
CA PHE A 325 -14.16 1.82 -5.32
C PHE A 325 -13.74 2.11 -3.88
N LEU A 326 -12.56 2.71 -3.71
CA LEU A 326 -12.01 3.04 -2.41
C LEU A 326 -12.82 4.14 -1.70
N ALA A 327 -13.24 5.17 -2.43
CA ALA A 327 -14.09 6.24 -1.90
C ALA A 327 -15.43 5.68 -1.40
N ARG A 328 -16.08 4.81 -2.18
CA ARG A 328 -17.31 4.14 -1.76
C ARG A 328 -17.10 3.24 -0.53
N ALA A 329 -16.01 2.46 -0.50
CA ALA A 329 -15.71 1.53 0.60
C ALA A 329 -15.37 2.25 1.92
N THR A 330 -14.80 3.47 1.84
CA THR A 330 -14.33 4.22 3.02
C THR A 330 -15.24 5.36 3.43
N GLY A 331 -16.10 5.86 2.52
CA GLY A 331 -16.87 7.10 2.70
C GLY A 331 -16.01 8.38 2.64
N ARG A 332 -14.72 8.27 2.26
CA ARG A 332 -13.79 9.40 2.15
C ARG A 332 -13.77 9.96 0.73
N SER A 333 -13.43 11.24 0.60
CA SER A 333 -13.24 11.84 -0.73
C SER A 333 -12.00 11.25 -1.44
N ALA A 334 -11.99 11.28 -2.77
CA ALA A 334 -10.84 10.85 -3.54
C ALA A 334 -9.57 11.68 -3.22
N ALA A 335 -9.74 12.96 -2.89
CA ALA A 335 -8.65 13.83 -2.46
C ALA A 335 -8.03 13.36 -1.14
N ASP A 336 -8.85 12.97 -0.13
CA ASP A 336 -8.38 12.43 1.15
C ASP A 336 -7.73 11.05 0.99
N LEU A 337 -8.02 10.38 -0.11
CA LEU A 337 -7.45 9.06 -0.44
C LEU A 337 -6.18 9.17 -1.29
N GLY A 338 -5.73 10.39 -1.61
CA GLY A 338 -4.45 10.64 -2.26
C GLY A 338 -4.51 11.05 -3.73
N GLN A 339 -5.71 11.25 -4.30
CA GLN A 339 -5.86 11.87 -5.61
C GLN A 339 -5.52 13.35 -5.49
N SER A 340 -4.38 13.76 -6.02
CA SER A 340 -4.06 15.19 -6.17
C SER A 340 -4.92 15.82 -7.27
N LYS A 341 -5.38 17.07 -7.03
CA LYS A 341 -5.99 17.91 -8.05
C LYS A 341 -4.96 18.39 -9.05
#